data_75eac08089a2423f2ce69b8eb5efe113
#
_entry.id   75eac08089a2423f2ce69b8eb5efe113
#
_cell.length_a   1.000
_cell.length_b   1.000
_cell.length_c   1.000
_cell.angle_alpha   90.00
_cell.angle_beta   90.00
_cell.angle_gamma   90.00
#
_symmetry.space_group_name_H-M   'P 1'
#
loop_
_entity.id
_entity.type
_entity.pdbx_description
1 polymer ?
#
loop_
_entity_poly.entity_id
_entity_poly.type
_entity_poly.pdbx_seq_one_letter_code
_entity_poly.pdbx_strand_id
1 'polypeptide(L)'
;TPAEHDRMMSLVQGLTHMETVLMGLTLRDAGVEASALDPFSTPVFRTKQAIVERVFDARPELYAGFIAGNDNMPNILEIYEKNLSALKRLILAGDAAGITALIRKP
;
A
#
# COMPACT_ATOMS: atom_id res chain seq x y z
N THR A 1 -19.95 17.07 4.87
CA THR A 1 -20.28 16.51 6.19
C THR A 1 -19.06 15.84 6.80
N PRO A 2 -19.02 15.67 8.12
CA PRO A 2 -17.94 14.91 8.74
C PRO A 2 -17.78 13.50 8.18
N ALA A 3 -18.87 12.83 7.88
CA ALA A 3 -18.85 11.49 7.31
C ALA A 3 -18.22 11.45 5.92
N GLU A 4 -18.53 12.43 5.08
CA GLU A 4 -17.92 12.58 3.76
C GLU A 4 -16.41 12.86 3.87
N HIS A 5 -16.04 13.76 4.79
CA HIS A 5 -14.65 14.09 5.05
C HIS A 5 -13.87 12.84 5.46
N ASP A 6 -14.39 12.06 6.42
CA ASP A 6 -13.73 10.85 6.89
C ASP A 6 -13.58 9.82 5.78
N ARG A 7 -14.61 9.69 4.93
CA ARG A 7 -14.54 8.78 3.78
C ARG A 7 -13.44 9.21 2.81
N MET A 8 -13.35 10.51 2.50
CA MET A 8 -12.30 11.00 1.60
C MET A 8 -10.91 10.83 2.22
N MET A 9 -10.75 11.11 3.52
CA MET A 9 -9.48 10.96 4.19
C MET A 9 -9.07 9.50 4.35
N SER A 10 -10.02 8.56 4.42
CA SER A 10 -9.69 7.13 4.41
C SER A 10 -9.03 6.71 3.09
N LEU A 11 -9.41 7.34 1.98
CA LEU A 11 -8.80 7.07 0.69
C LEU A 11 -7.48 7.83 0.52
N VAL A 12 -7.44 9.12 0.88
CA VAL A 12 -6.25 9.96 0.66
C VAL A 12 -5.11 9.64 1.62
N GLN A 13 -5.40 9.51 2.91
CA GLN A 13 -4.39 9.23 3.93
C GLN A 13 -4.37 7.77 4.36
N GLY A 14 -5.53 7.21 4.69
CA GLY A 14 -5.60 5.86 5.22
C GLY A 14 -5.06 4.81 4.25
N LEU A 15 -5.57 4.79 3.03
CA LEU A 15 -5.11 3.85 2.01
C LEU A 15 -3.63 4.06 1.69
N THR A 16 -3.21 5.31 1.47
CA THR A 16 -1.83 5.63 1.13
C THR A 16 -0.85 5.16 2.20
N HIS A 17 -1.14 5.46 3.47
CA HIS A 17 -0.25 5.07 4.56
C HIS A 17 -0.30 3.57 4.83
N MET A 18 -1.46 2.94 4.69
CA MET A 18 -1.59 1.49 4.78
C MET A 18 -0.71 0.80 3.74
N GLU A 19 -0.73 1.25 2.50
CA GLU A 19 0.11 0.69 1.44
C GLU A 19 1.60 0.89 1.72
N THR A 20 1.97 2.04 2.27
CA THR A 20 3.35 2.31 2.66
C THR A 20 3.83 1.34 3.75
N VAL A 21 2.99 1.10 4.76
CA VAL A 21 3.30 0.14 5.82
C VAL A 21 3.43 -1.27 5.24
N LEU A 22 2.51 -1.68 4.38
CA LEU A 22 2.56 -3.01 3.75
C LEU A 22 3.82 -3.17 2.88
N MET A 23 4.20 -2.15 2.14
CA MET A 23 5.44 -2.18 1.36
C MET A 23 6.66 -2.33 2.26
N GLY A 24 6.74 -1.55 3.34
CA GLY A 24 7.84 -1.62 4.30
C GLY A 24 7.94 -2.99 4.98
N LEU A 25 6.82 -3.55 5.40
CA LEU A 25 6.76 -4.88 5.99
C LEU A 25 7.19 -5.95 4.99
N THR A 26 6.77 -5.83 3.75
CA THR A 26 7.09 -6.77 2.69
C THR A 26 8.58 -6.74 2.37
N LEU A 27 9.17 -5.55 2.23
CA LEU A 27 10.61 -5.40 2.02
C LEU A 27 11.42 -6.00 3.18
N ARG A 28 10.99 -5.73 4.41
CA ARG A 28 11.63 -6.29 5.59
C ARG A 28 11.60 -7.82 5.60
N ASP A 29 10.44 -8.38 5.31
CA ASP A 29 10.25 -9.83 5.36
C ASP A 29 10.87 -10.55 4.15
N ALA A 30 11.09 -9.84 3.04
CA ALA A 30 11.83 -10.36 1.90
C ALA A 30 13.32 -10.55 2.21
N GLY A 31 13.81 -9.95 3.28
CA GLY A 31 15.17 -10.17 3.78
C GLY A 31 16.28 -9.53 2.95
N VAL A 32 15.95 -8.49 2.18
CA VAL A 32 16.92 -7.79 1.34
C VAL A 32 17.23 -6.44 1.94
N GLU A 33 18.52 -6.14 2.17
CA GLU A 33 18.97 -4.84 2.65
C GLU A 33 18.67 -3.74 1.63
N ALA A 34 18.25 -2.56 2.11
CA ALA A 34 17.92 -1.44 1.23
C ALA A 34 19.09 -1.05 0.32
N SER A 35 20.31 -1.08 0.84
CA SER A 35 21.51 -0.78 0.07
C SER A 35 21.75 -1.73 -1.09
N ALA A 36 21.34 -3.00 -0.96
CA ALA A 36 21.46 -3.99 -2.02
C ALA A 36 20.51 -3.71 -3.18
N LEU A 37 19.43 -2.97 -2.93
CA LEU A 37 18.45 -2.61 -3.95
C LEU A 37 18.85 -1.38 -4.77
N ASP A 38 19.76 -0.54 -4.27
CA ASP A 38 20.14 0.71 -4.91
C ASP A 38 20.55 0.56 -6.37
N PRO A 39 21.41 -0.41 -6.77
CA PRO A 39 21.81 -0.56 -8.17
C PRO A 39 20.66 -0.91 -9.11
N PHE A 40 19.57 -1.45 -8.58
CA PHE A 40 18.40 -1.89 -9.35
C PHE A 40 17.23 -0.90 -9.27
N SER A 41 17.35 0.15 -8.46
CA SER A 41 16.24 1.04 -8.15
C SER A 41 15.85 1.92 -9.33
N THR A 42 14.54 2.10 -9.49
CA THR A 42 13.96 3.08 -10.41
C THR A 42 13.64 4.37 -9.64
N PRO A 43 13.42 5.51 -10.34
CA PRO A 43 13.00 6.74 -9.65
C PRO A 43 11.73 6.56 -8.82
N VAL A 44 10.75 5.79 -9.32
CA VAL A 44 9.50 5.49 -8.58
C VAL A 44 9.80 4.71 -7.31
N PHE A 45 10.63 3.67 -7.40
CA PHE A 45 10.98 2.87 -6.23
C PHE A 45 11.71 3.71 -5.18
N ARG A 46 12.65 4.57 -5.59
CA ARG A 46 13.38 5.45 -4.67
C ARG A 46 12.45 6.39 -3.93
N THR A 47 11.46 6.96 -4.62
CA THR A 47 10.47 7.83 -4.00
C THR A 47 9.65 7.07 -2.95
N LYS A 48 9.17 5.89 -3.29
CA LYS A 48 8.40 5.05 -2.37
C LYS A 48 9.24 4.60 -1.17
N GLN A 49 10.49 4.22 -1.42
CA GLN A 49 11.42 3.81 -0.36
C GLN A 49 11.68 4.94 0.63
N ALA A 50 11.85 6.17 0.16
CA ALA A 50 12.03 7.33 1.03
C ALA A 50 10.81 7.56 1.92
N ILE A 51 9.60 7.35 1.39
CA ILE A 51 8.36 7.45 2.16
C ILE A 51 8.28 6.34 3.20
N VAL A 52 8.63 5.11 2.84
CA VAL A 52 8.70 3.97 3.79
C VAL A 52 9.63 4.30 4.95
N GLU A 53 10.83 4.79 4.68
CA GLU A 53 11.81 5.15 5.71
C GLU A 53 11.24 6.22 6.65
N ARG A 54 10.57 7.23 6.12
CA ARG A 54 9.94 8.29 6.92
C ARG A 54 8.90 7.71 7.86
N VAL A 55 8.04 6.82 7.38
CA VAL A 55 6.97 6.22 8.18
C VAL A 55 7.55 5.33 9.29
N PHE A 56 8.54 4.51 8.96
CA PHE A 56 9.08 3.51 9.90
C PHE A 56 10.04 4.12 10.92
N ASP A 57 10.80 5.13 10.53
CA ASP A 57 11.90 5.63 11.36
C ASP A 57 11.54 6.87 12.17
N ALA A 58 10.67 7.75 11.63
CA ALA A 58 10.46 9.05 12.26
C ALA A 58 9.32 9.06 13.28
N ARG A 59 8.10 8.77 12.87
CA ARG A 59 6.92 8.91 13.75
C ARG A 59 5.87 7.84 13.44
N PRO A 60 6.16 6.56 13.74
CA PRO A 60 5.21 5.48 13.44
C PRO A 60 3.84 5.68 14.12
N GLU A 61 3.79 6.30 15.29
CA GLU A 61 2.54 6.53 16.02
C GLU A 61 1.58 7.46 15.26
N LEU A 62 2.12 8.45 14.56
CA LEU A 62 1.32 9.38 13.76
C LEU A 62 0.60 8.65 12.63
N TYR A 63 1.35 7.82 11.90
CA TYR A 63 0.80 7.06 10.78
C TYR A 63 -0.15 5.95 11.25
N ALA A 64 0.16 5.32 12.36
CA ALA A 64 -0.73 4.35 13.00
C ALA A 64 -2.08 5.00 13.33
N GLY A 65 -2.07 6.24 13.82
CA GLY A 65 -3.28 6.99 14.10
C GLY A 65 -4.10 7.28 12.84
N PHE A 66 -3.46 7.63 11.74
CA PHE A 66 -4.14 7.88 10.47
C PHE A 66 -4.82 6.62 9.93
N ILE A 67 -4.21 5.46 10.13
CA ILE A 67 -4.74 4.19 9.64
C ILE A 67 -5.83 3.66 10.57
N ALA A 68 -5.55 3.59 11.87
CA ALA A 68 -6.46 2.97 12.84
C ALA A 68 -7.57 3.90 13.32
N GLY A 69 -7.34 5.22 13.26
CA GLY A 69 -8.25 6.22 13.79
C GLY A 69 -9.39 6.65 12.87
N ASN A 70 -9.40 6.21 11.62
CA ASN A 70 -10.46 6.54 10.68
C ASN A 70 -11.50 5.42 10.65
N ASP A 71 -12.74 5.74 10.97
CA ASP A 71 -13.83 4.76 11.09
C ASP A 71 -14.17 4.05 9.77
N ASN A 72 -13.77 4.63 8.63
CA ASN A 72 -14.02 4.03 7.32
C ASN A 72 -12.91 3.06 6.87
N MET A 73 -11.81 2.96 7.62
CA MET A 73 -10.69 2.09 7.24
C MET A 73 -11.06 0.60 7.18
N PRO A 74 -11.90 0.05 8.07
CA PRO A 74 -12.32 -1.34 7.91
C PRO A 74 -12.98 -1.62 6.56
N ASN A 75 -13.77 -0.68 6.05
CA ASN A 75 -14.40 -0.80 4.73
C ASN A 75 -13.36 -0.76 3.61
N ILE A 76 -12.40 0.16 3.70
CA ILE A 76 -11.31 0.27 2.72
C ILE A 76 -10.46 -1.01 2.71
N LEU A 77 -10.16 -1.53 3.89
CA LEU A 77 -9.40 -2.78 4.02
C LEU A 77 -10.12 -3.94 3.35
N GLU A 78 -11.42 -4.06 3.53
CA GLU A 78 -12.22 -5.11 2.91
C GLU A 78 -12.16 -5.04 1.38
N ILE A 79 -12.31 -3.85 0.81
CA ILE A 79 -12.18 -3.62 -0.63
C ILE A 79 -10.76 -3.98 -1.11
N TYR A 80 -9.76 -3.55 -0.37
CA TYR A 80 -8.36 -3.81 -0.69
C TYR A 80 -8.06 -5.31 -0.70
N GLU A 81 -8.51 -6.04 0.31
CA GLU A 81 -8.31 -7.49 0.39
C GLU A 81 -8.96 -8.23 -0.77
N LYS A 82 -10.15 -7.80 -1.18
CA LYS A 82 -10.85 -8.38 -2.32
C LYS A 82 -10.03 -8.21 -3.61
N ASN A 83 -9.53 -7.01 -3.83
CA ASN A 83 -8.70 -6.72 -5.01
C ASN A 83 -7.36 -7.44 -4.95
N LEU A 84 -6.75 -7.50 -3.78
CA LEU A 84 -5.50 -8.24 -3.57
C LEU A 84 -5.70 -9.73 -3.88
N SER A 85 -6.79 -10.33 -3.44
CA SER A 85 -7.10 -11.73 -3.71
C SER A 85 -7.27 -12.00 -5.21
N ALA A 86 -7.95 -11.10 -5.91
CA ALA A 86 -8.12 -11.21 -7.35
C ALA A 86 -6.78 -11.13 -8.08
N LEU A 87 -5.96 -10.15 -7.72
CA LEU A 87 -4.63 -9.97 -8.31
C LEU A 87 -3.70 -11.16 -7.99
N LYS A 88 -3.72 -11.62 -6.75
CA LYS A 88 -2.92 -12.76 -6.31
C LYS A 88 -3.17 -14.00 -7.19
N ARG A 89 -4.42 -14.28 -7.47
CA ARG A 89 -4.81 -15.43 -8.29
C ARG A 89 -4.20 -15.34 -9.68
N LEU A 90 -4.24 -14.15 -10.28
CA LEU A 90 -3.68 -13.91 -11.61
C LEU A 90 -2.14 -13.97 -11.62
N ILE A 91 -1.52 -13.44 -10.57
CA ILE A 91 -0.05 -13.52 -10.41
C ILE A 91 0.39 -14.98 -10.32
N LEU A 92 -0.29 -15.79 -9.49
CA LEU A 92 0.07 -17.20 -9.32
C LEU A 92 -0.14 -18.00 -10.60
N ALA A 93 -1.09 -17.61 -11.44
CA ALA A 93 -1.33 -18.24 -12.73
C ALA A 93 -0.42 -17.72 -13.85
N GLY A 94 0.35 -16.66 -13.59
CA GLY A 94 1.16 -16.02 -14.62
C GLY A 94 0.32 -15.39 -15.73
N ASP A 95 -0.89 -14.97 -15.41
CA ASP A 95 -1.89 -14.49 -16.38
C ASP A 95 -1.80 -12.97 -16.58
N ALA A 96 -0.85 -12.56 -17.44
CA ALA A 96 -0.67 -11.15 -17.76
C ALA A 96 -1.89 -10.55 -18.47
N ALA A 97 -2.54 -11.31 -19.34
CA ALA A 97 -3.75 -10.84 -20.03
C ALA A 97 -4.89 -10.59 -19.04
N GLY A 98 -5.04 -11.46 -18.05
CA GLY A 98 -6.03 -11.32 -16.99
C GLY A 98 -5.77 -10.08 -16.13
N ILE A 99 -4.52 -9.81 -15.81
CA ILE A 99 -4.12 -8.60 -15.06
C ILE A 99 -4.47 -7.34 -15.87
N THR A 100 -4.14 -7.33 -17.16
CA THR A 100 -4.49 -6.21 -18.05
C THR A 100 -6.01 -5.98 -18.09
N ALA A 101 -6.79 -7.05 -18.18
CA ALA A 101 -8.25 -6.96 -18.19
C ALA A 101 -8.78 -6.40 -16.87
N LEU A 102 -8.20 -6.82 -15.74
CA LEU A 102 -8.56 -6.32 -14.42
C LEU A 102 -8.32 -4.81 -14.29
N ILE A 103 -7.17 -4.34 -14.78
CA ILE A 103 -6.81 -2.92 -14.74
C ILE A 103 -7.75 -2.09 -15.62
N ARG A 104 -8.12 -2.61 -16.79
CA ARG A 104 -8.98 -1.91 -17.75
C ARG A 104 -10.45 -1.96 -17.42
N LYS A 105 -10.85 -2.75 -16.45
CA LYS A 105 -12.25 -2.85 -16.04
C LYS A 105 -12.73 -1.48 -15.55
N PRO A 106 -13.86 -0.98 -16.10
CA PRO A 106 -14.40 0.32 -15.68
C PRO A 106 -14.89 0.31 -14.24
#